data_2f17db788dc0aea0e0f450cdaf8b1d2c
#
_entry.id   2f17db788dc0aea0e0f450cdaf8b1d2c
#
_cell.length_a   1.000
_cell.length_b   1.000
_cell.length_c   1.000
_cell.angle_alpha   90.00
_cell.angle_beta   90.00
_cell.angle_gamma   90.00
#
_symmetry.space_group_name_H-M   'P 1'
#
loop_
_entity.id
_entity.type
_entity.pdbx_description
1 polymer ?
#
loop_
_entity_poly.entity_id
_entity_poly.type
_entity_poly.pdbx_seq_one_letter_code
_entity_poly.pdbx_strand_id
1 'polypeptide(L)'
;MGLMLESCARLDAHLDSPGKDPGLRLEHIACAGRLNIPFTTGILVGIGESRWDRIQSLQAIARLHAGFGHIQEVIVQPFDPKPKTAMASFPRPREEELLWTVRMARELLPGEVAVQAPANLAEPLALVEAGADDLGGISPVTRDEINPNSPWPREEELKGSLLPHELK
;
A
#
# COMPACT_ATOMS: atom_id res chain seq x y z
N MET A 1 0.43 15.12 1.71
CA MET A 1 -0.84 14.94 0.93
C MET A 1 -0.81 13.54 0.35
N GLY A 2 -1.97 12.90 0.09
CA GLY A 2 -1.95 11.53 -0.44
C GLY A 2 -3.13 11.22 -1.35
N LEU A 3 -2.87 10.32 -2.31
CA LEU A 3 -3.88 9.69 -3.17
C LEU A 3 -3.34 8.34 -3.61
N MET A 4 -4.06 7.27 -3.29
CA MET A 4 -3.70 5.93 -3.75
C MET A 4 -3.85 5.83 -5.28
N LEU A 5 -2.81 5.35 -5.97
CA LEU A 5 -2.93 4.96 -7.38
C LEU A 5 -3.87 3.76 -7.52
N GLU A 6 -3.81 2.84 -6.57
CA GLU A 6 -4.46 1.55 -6.51
C GLU A 6 -3.95 0.56 -7.57
N SER A 7 -4.09 0.86 -8.85
CA SER A 7 -3.53 0.06 -9.96
C SER A 7 -3.39 0.90 -11.22
N CYS A 8 -2.43 0.57 -12.07
CA CYS A 8 -2.34 1.07 -13.45
C CYS A 8 -3.27 0.32 -14.42
N ALA A 9 -3.80 -0.83 -14.02
CA ALA A 9 -4.75 -1.59 -14.83
C ALA A 9 -6.16 -1.01 -14.73
N ARG A 10 -6.93 -1.14 -15.81
CA ARG A 10 -8.37 -0.90 -15.76
C ARG A 10 -9.05 -2.17 -15.26
N LEU A 11 -9.62 -2.10 -14.09
CA LEU A 11 -10.18 -3.25 -13.38
C LEU A 11 -11.69 -3.11 -13.21
N ASP A 12 -12.39 -4.24 -13.23
CA ASP A 12 -13.85 -4.28 -12.99
C ASP A 12 -14.22 -3.69 -11.62
N ALA A 13 -13.34 -3.82 -10.64
CA ALA A 13 -13.46 -3.19 -9.32
C ALA A 13 -13.63 -1.66 -9.37
N HIS A 14 -13.24 -1.01 -10.47
CA HIS A 14 -13.24 0.45 -10.64
C HIS A 14 -14.23 0.96 -11.70
N LEU A 15 -15.02 0.09 -12.35
CA LEU A 15 -15.89 0.45 -13.48
C LEU A 15 -16.84 1.61 -13.18
N ASP A 16 -17.43 1.62 -11.97
CA ASP A 16 -18.37 2.66 -11.54
C ASP A 16 -17.70 3.82 -10.77
N SER A 17 -16.39 3.92 -10.87
CA SER A 17 -15.60 4.90 -10.11
C SER A 17 -14.67 5.70 -11.03
N PRO A 18 -15.18 6.68 -11.79
CA PRO A 18 -14.37 7.41 -12.78
C PRO A 18 -13.16 8.13 -12.17
N GLY A 19 -13.23 8.51 -10.89
CA GLY A 19 -12.09 9.07 -10.15
C GLY A 19 -10.96 8.06 -9.85
N LYS A 20 -11.16 6.78 -10.20
CA LYS A 20 -10.15 5.72 -10.09
C LYS A 20 -9.52 5.36 -11.45
N ASP A 21 -9.78 6.13 -12.50
CA ASP A 21 -9.04 5.97 -13.76
C ASP A 21 -7.54 6.15 -13.52
N PRO A 22 -6.71 5.18 -13.91
CA PRO A 22 -5.27 5.21 -13.64
C PRO A 22 -4.57 6.44 -14.22
N GLY A 23 -4.96 6.88 -15.42
CA GLY A 23 -4.38 8.05 -16.06
C GLY A 23 -4.67 9.32 -15.26
N LEU A 24 -5.92 9.48 -14.79
CA LEU A 24 -6.32 10.61 -13.96
C LEU A 24 -5.55 10.63 -12.63
N ARG A 25 -5.38 9.47 -11.98
CA ARG A 25 -4.65 9.38 -10.71
C ARG A 25 -3.16 9.66 -10.87
N LEU A 26 -2.52 9.13 -11.91
CA LEU A 26 -1.13 9.44 -12.23
C LEU A 26 -0.93 10.93 -12.51
N GLU A 27 -1.86 11.58 -13.21
CA GLU A 27 -1.81 13.03 -13.44
C GLU A 27 -1.96 13.82 -12.14
N HIS A 28 -2.83 13.44 -11.22
CA HIS A 28 -2.93 14.09 -9.91
C HIS A 28 -1.65 13.95 -9.09
N ILE A 29 -1.04 12.77 -9.08
CA ILE A 29 0.25 12.55 -8.40
C ILE A 29 1.35 13.41 -9.06
N ALA A 30 1.38 13.48 -10.39
CA ALA A 30 2.32 14.35 -11.13
C ALA A 30 2.08 15.84 -10.84
N CYS A 31 0.82 16.28 -10.69
CA CYS A 31 0.48 17.64 -10.28
C CYS A 31 1.10 18.00 -8.93
N ALA A 32 1.01 17.11 -7.95
CA ALA A 32 1.65 17.32 -6.66
C ALA A 32 3.17 17.45 -6.80
N GLY A 33 3.79 16.64 -7.67
CA GLY A 33 5.22 16.72 -7.96
C GLY A 33 5.63 18.07 -8.59
N ARG A 34 4.88 18.55 -9.57
CA ARG A 34 5.11 19.88 -10.18
C ARG A 34 5.00 21.02 -9.15
N LEU A 35 4.21 20.85 -8.12
CA LEU A 35 4.03 21.83 -7.04
C LEU A 35 4.97 21.60 -5.85
N ASN A 36 5.89 20.64 -5.93
CA ASN A 36 6.79 20.23 -4.85
C ASN A 36 6.03 19.88 -3.54
N ILE A 37 4.86 19.28 -3.64
CA ILE A 37 4.07 18.84 -2.48
C ILE A 37 4.51 17.44 -2.10
N PRO A 38 5.03 17.19 -0.89
CA PRO A 38 5.31 15.85 -0.38
C PRO A 38 4.07 14.97 -0.45
N PHE A 39 4.22 13.74 -0.97
CA PHE A 39 3.08 12.92 -1.35
C PHE A 39 3.21 11.47 -0.94
N THR A 40 2.13 10.92 -0.39
CA THR A 40 1.95 9.49 -0.15
C THR A 40 1.02 8.91 -1.23
N THR A 41 1.41 7.81 -1.83
CA THR A 41 0.59 7.06 -2.79
C THR A 41 0.60 5.57 -2.44
N GLY A 42 0.10 4.71 -3.30
CA GLY A 42 0.16 3.27 -3.06
C GLY A 42 -0.66 2.47 -4.06
N ILE A 43 -0.55 1.16 -3.89
CA ILE A 43 -1.27 0.18 -4.71
C ILE A 43 -2.17 -0.69 -3.83
N LEU A 44 -3.23 -1.22 -4.43
CA LEU A 44 -4.18 -2.12 -3.76
C LEU A 44 -3.99 -3.53 -4.31
N VAL A 45 -3.78 -4.50 -3.41
CA VAL A 45 -3.51 -5.90 -3.75
C VAL A 45 -4.79 -6.72 -3.58
N GLY A 46 -5.19 -7.46 -4.61
CA GLY A 46 -6.32 -8.40 -4.55
C GLY A 46 -7.65 -7.85 -5.07
N ILE A 47 -7.62 -6.85 -5.95
CA ILE A 47 -8.81 -6.26 -6.59
C ILE A 47 -9.03 -6.73 -8.04
N GLY A 48 -8.36 -7.81 -8.44
CA GLY A 48 -8.45 -8.40 -9.78
C GLY A 48 -7.23 -8.12 -10.68
N GLU A 49 -6.25 -7.39 -10.17
CA GLU A 49 -4.98 -7.12 -10.84
C GLU A 49 -4.06 -8.35 -10.85
N SER A 50 -3.21 -8.45 -11.86
CA SER A 50 -2.13 -9.43 -11.93
C SER A 50 -0.85 -8.94 -11.22
N ARG A 51 0.09 -9.85 -10.97
CA ARG A 51 1.44 -9.47 -10.51
C ARG A 51 2.14 -8.50 -11.46
N TRP A 52 1.89 -8.64 -12.77
CA TRP A 52 2.44 -7.72 -13.77
C TRP A 52 1.86 -6.31 -13.63
N ASP A 53 0.56 -6.19 -13.39
CA ASP A 53 -0.09 -4.89 -13.17
C ASP A 53 0.47 -4.19 -11.92
N ARG A 54 0.78 -4.94 -10.86
CA ARG A 54 1.45 -4.39 -9.66
C ARG A 54 2.84 -3.87 -9.98
N ILE A 55 3.65 -4.63 -10.74
CA ILE A 55 4.97 -4.19 -11.20
C ILE A 55 4.84 -2.90 -12.02
N GLN A 56 3.93 -2.83 -12.97
CA GLN A 56 3.72 -1.64 -13.79
C GLN A 56 3.29 -0.44 -12.95
N SER A 57 2.45 -0.65 -11.94
CA SER A 57 2.01 0.40 -11.02
C SER A 57 3.17 0.95 -10.19
N LEU A 58 3.99 0.08 -9.60
CA LEU A 58 5.20 0.47 -8.85
C LEU A 58 6.22 1.20 -9.73
N GLN A 59 6.44 0.72 -10.95
CA GLN A 59 7.31 1.41 -11.92
C GLN A 59 6.78 2.78 -12.33
N ALA A 60 5.46 2.94 -12.46
CA ALA A 60 4.86 4.24 -12.77
C ALA A 60 5.09 5.22 -11.61
N ILE A 61 4.91 4.78 -10.37
CA ILE A 61 5.21 5.57 -9.16
C ILE A 61 6.70 5.92 -9.10
N ALA A 62 7.60 4.96 -9.32
CA ALA A 62 9.05 5.19 -9.33
C ALA A 62 9.46 6.23 -10.38
N ARG A 63 8.88 6.18 -11.59
CA ARG A 63 9.12 7.19 -12.65
C ARG A 63 8.64 8.58 -12.23
N LEU A 64 7.50 8.70 -11.56
CA LEU A 64 7.02 9.99 -11.05
C LEU A 64 7.95 10.54 -9.97
N HIS A 65 8.43 9.67 -9.06
CA HIS A 65 9.41 10.08 -8.06
C HIS A 65 10.74 10.51 -8.72
N ALA A 66 11.25 9.74 -9.68
CA ALA A 66 12.48 10.10 -10.40
C ALA A 66 12.37 11.46 -11.14
N GLY A 67 11.18 11.83 -11.60
CA GLY A 67 10.92 13.11 -12.26
C GLY A 67 10.79 14.30 -11.31
N PHE A 68 10.28 14.11 -10.10
CA PHE A 68 9.88 15.20 -9.21
C PHE A 68 10.44 15.10 -7.78
N GLY A 69 10.92 13.95 -7.32
CA GLY A 69 11.49 13.76 -5.98
C GLY A 69 10.49 13.93 -4.83
N HIS A 70 9.18 13.83 -5.07
CA HIS A 70 8.14 14.27 -4.14
C HIS A 70 7.41 13.14 -3.39
N ILE A 71 7.57 11.89 -3.82
CA ILE A 71 6.91 10.75 -3.18
C ILE A 71 7.73 10.32 -1.98
N GLN A 72 7.13 10.42 -0.79
CA GLN A 72 7.78 10.05 0.46
C GLN A 72 7.51 8.59 0.84
N GLU A 73 6.34 8.08 0.44
CA GLU A 73 5.86 6.80 0.90
C GLU A 73 4.95 6.14 -0.14
N VAL A 74 5.05 4.82 -0.23
CA VAL A 74 4.19 3.97 -1.06
C VAL A 74 3.56 2.89 -0.19
N ILE A 75 2.24 2.94 -0.08
CA ILE A 75 1.46 1.99 0.70
C ILE A 75 1.14 0.75 -0.17
N VAL A 76 1.51 -0.43 0.29
CA VAL A 76 1.08 -1.71 -0.27
C VAL A 76 -0.10 -2.22 0.55
N GLN A 77 -1.31 -1.88 0.13
CA GLN A 77 -2.54 -2.14 0.85
C GLN A 77 -3.18 -3.45 0.39
N PRO A 78 -3.39 -4.46 1.25
CA PRO A 78 -4.20 -5.61 0.90
C PRO A 78 -5.69 -5.22 0.87
N PHE A 79 -6.40 -5.76 -0.11
CA PHE A 79 -7.85 -5.60 -0.19
C PHE A 79 -8.54 -6.32 0.99
N ASP A 80 -9.44 -5.62 1.64
CA ASP A 80 -10.33 -6.17 2.66
C ASP A 80 -11.80 -5.95 2.27
N PRO A 81 -12.58 -7.00 1.99
CA PRO A 81 -13.95 -6.88 1.52
C PRO A 81 -14.84 -6.18 2.53
N LYS A 82 -15.61 -5.19 2.09
CA LYS A 82 -16.51 -4.43 2.95
C LYS A 82 -17.97 -4.81 2.67
N PRO A 83 -18.80 -4.98 3.71
CA PRO A 83 -20.23 -5.20 3.54
C PRO A 83 -20.87 -4.10 2.69
N LYS A 84 -21.87 -4.47 1.90
CA LYS A 84 -22.66 -3.56 1.06
C LYS A 84 -21.86 -2.89 -0.08
N THR A 85 -20.69 -3.42 -0.45
CA THR A 85 -19.95 -3.02 -1.65
C THR A 85 -20.09 -4.07 -2.76
N ALA A 86 -19.83 -3.69 -3.99
CA ALA A 86 -19.83 -4.63 -5.13
C ALA A 86 -18.85 -5.79 -4.95
N MET A 87 -17.77 -5.56 -4.20
CA MET A 87 -16.74 -6.55 -3.91
C MET A 87 -16.89 -7.26 -2.55
N ALA A 88 -18.04 -7.17 -1.90
CA ALA A 88 -18.27 -7.77 -0.57
C ALA A 88 -18.05 -9.30 -0.51
N SER A 89 -18.24 -10.00 -1.63
CA SER A 89 -18.03 -11.46 -1.76
C SER A 89 -16.65 -11.86 -2.29
N PHE A 90 -15.80 -10.90 -2.62
CA PHE A 90 -14.46 -11.21 -3.12
C PHE A 90 -13.56 -11.66 -1.96
N PRO A 91 -12.65 -12.64 -2.20
CA PRO A 91 -11.74 -13.08 -1.16
C PRO A 91 -10.67 -12.01 -0.88
N ARG A 92 -10.14 -12.02 0.34
CA ARG A 92 -8.89 -11.32 0.63
C ARG A 92 -7.76 -11.93 -0.20
N PRO A 93 -6.74 -11.15 -0.58
CA PRO A 93 -5.53 -11.70 -1.18
C PRO A 93 -4.85 -12.65 -0.18
N ARG A 94 -4.16 -13.66 -0.69
CA ARG A 94 -3.30 -14.50 0.16
C ARG A 94 -2.15 -13.66 0.68
N GLU A 95 -1.71 -13.91 1.88
CA GLU A 95 -0.57 -13.22 2.51
C GLU A 95 0.70 -13.30 1.64
N GLU A 96 0.94 -14.45 1.01
CA GLU A 96 2.03 -14.62 0.04
C GLU A 96 2.03 -13.56 -1.08
N GLU A 97 0.86 -13.18 -1.59
CA GLU A 97 0.72 -12.16 -2.63
C GLU A 97 1.05 -10.77 -2.10
N LEU A 98 0.68 -10.48 -0.85
CA LEU A 98 1.05 -9.23 -0.19
C LEU A 98 2.55 -9.14 0.02
N LEU A 99 3.15 -10.14 0.67
CA LEU A 99 4.59 -10.18 0.96
C LEU A 99 5.44 -10.13 -0.32
N TRP A 100 5.01 -10.85 -1.38
CA TRP A 100 5.65 -10.74 -2.69
C TRP A 100 5.59 -9.30 -3.23
N THR A 101 4.45 -8.63 -3.07
CA THR A 101 4.27 -7.27 -3.57
C THR A 101 5.11 -6.26 -2.77
N VAL A 102 5.24 -6.43 -1.46
CA VAL A 102 6.12 -5.61 -0.60
C VAL A 102 7.59 -5.76 -1.05
N ARG A 103 8.06 -6.99 -1.31
CA ARG A 103 9.42 -7.22 -1.85
C ARG A 103 9.62 -6.50 -3.17
N MET A 104 8.66 -6.61 -4.10
CA MET A 104 8.75 -5.92 -5.39
C MET A 104 8.72 -4.41 -5.24
N ALA A 105 7.95 -3.88 -4.28
CA ALA A 105 7.97 -2.45 -3.98
C ALA A 105 9.35 -2.00 -3.51
N ARG A 106 9.97 -2.72 -2.57
CA ARG A 106 11.33 -2.38 -2.10
C ARG A 106 12.39 -2.45 -3.20
N GLU A 107 12.29 -3.43 -4.09
CA GLU A 107 13.22 -3.61 -5.22
C GLU A 107 13.08 -2.54 -6.32
N LEU A 108 11.86 -2.06 -6.55
CA LEU A 108 11.55 -1.16 -7.67
C LEU A 108 11.54 0.32 -7.27
N LEU A 109 11.35 0.62 -6.00
CA LEU A 109 11.31 1.99 -5.50
C LEU A 109 12.70 2.43 -5.02
N PRO A 110 13.04 3.71 -5.17
CA PRO A 110 14.26 4.28 -4.58
C PRO A 110 14.32 4.11 -3.06
N GLY A 111 15.54 4.03 -2.52
CA GLY A 111 15.75 3.78 -1.08
C GLY A 111 15.20 4.86 -0.16
N GLU A 112 15.06 6.09 -0.65
CA GLU A 112 14.48 7.22 0.07
C GLU A 112 12.94 7.21 0.13
N VAL A 113 12.28 6.36 -0.65
CA VAL A 113 10.82 6.19 -0.63
C VAL A 113 10.47 5.07 0.34
N ALA A 114 9.77 5.37 1.43
CA ALA A 114 9.33 4.36 2.38
C ALA A 114 8.29 3.41 1.76
N VAL A 115 8.43 2.13 2.03
CA VAL A 115 7.41 1.11 1.70
C VAL A 115 6.60 0.82 2.95
N GLN A 116 5.34 1.23 2.95
CA GLN A 116 4.41 0.98 4.04
C GLN A 116 3.52 -0.23 3.76
N ALA A 117 3.27 -1.03 4.79
CA ALA A 117 2.24 -2.07 4.75
C ALA A 117 1.51 -2.15 6.11
N PRO A 118 0.16 -2.28 6.14
CA PRO A 118 -0.61 -2.16 7.38
C PRO A 118 -0.46 -3.39 8.27
N ALA A 119 0.03 -3.17 9.50
CA ALA A 119 0.31 -4.20 10.51
C ALA A 119 -0.94 -4.93 11.05
N ASN A 120 -2.13 -4.40 10.83
CA ASN A 120 -3.38 -5.05 11.26
C ASN A 120 -4.00 -5.98 10.20
N LEU A 121 -3.42 -6.04 9.01
CA LEU A 121 -3.93 -6.85 7.89
C LEU A 121 -2.99 -7.99 7.49
N ALA A 122 -1.79 -8.06 8.06
CA ALA A 122 -0.82 -9.12 7.88
C ALA A 122 0.11 -9.21 9.10
N GLU A 123 0.93 -10.26 9.17
CA GLU A 123 1.88 -10.45 10.25
C GLU A 123 3.02 -9.41 10.17
N PRO A 124 3.25 -8.57 11.22
CA PRO A 124 4.18 -7.45 11.18
C PRO A 124 5.62 -7.84 10.87
N LEU A 125 6.14 -8.92 11.47
CA LEU A 125 7.50 -9.38 11.23
C LEU A 125 7.68 -9.81 9.77
N ALA A 126 6.74 -10.55 9.21
CA ALA A 126 6.80 -10.98 7.82
C ALA A 126 6.81 -9.79 6.85
N LEU A 127 6.08 -8.69 7.18
CA LEU A 127 6.11 -7.46 6.38
C LEU A 127 7.49 -6.80 6.41
N VAL A 128 8.12 -6.68 7.58
CA VAL A 128 9.47 -6.12 7.73
C VAL A 128 10.50 -6.98 7.01
N GLU A 129 10.45 -8.30 7.18
CA GLU A 129 11.33 -9.25 6.46
C GLU A 129 11.12 -9.20 4.93
N ALA A 130 9.93 -8.86 4.48
CA ALA A 130 9.64 -8.63 3.07
C ALA A 130 10.16 -7.28 2.56
N GLY A 131 10.60 -6.37 3.43
CA GLY A 131 11.17 -5.07 3.07
C GLY A 131 10.25 -3.87 3.31
N ALA A 132 9.24 -3.99 4.16
CA ALA A 132 8.48 -2.84 4.63
C ALA A 132 9.32 -2.00 5.60
N ASP A 133 9.37 -0.69 5.36
CA ASP A 133 10.04 0.29 6.23
C ASP A 133 9.09 0.87 7.27
N ASP A 134 7.78 0.79 7.01
CA ASP A 134 6.73 1.40 7.82
C ASP A 134 5.53 0.45 7.93
N LEU A 135 4.97 0.34 9.11
CA LEU A 135 3.80 -0.50 9.41
C LEU A 135 2.49 0.31 9.49
N GLY A 136 2.55 1.59 9.13
CA GLY A 136 1.43 2.52 9.14
C GLY A 136 1.12 3.10 10.51
N GLY A 137 0.08 3.94 10.52
CA GLY A 137 -0.39 4.54 11.76
C GLY A 137 -1.08 3.51 12.65
N ILE A 138 -0.47 3.19 13.78
CA ILE A 138 -1.02 2.26 14.77
C ILE A 138 -1.58 3.07 15.94
N SER A 139 -2.83 2.84 16.30
CA SER A 139 -3.45 3.50 17.46
C SER A 139 -3.80 2.48 18.55
N PRO A 140 -3.24 2.63 19.76
CA PRO A 140 -3.62 1.77 20.87
C PRO A 140 -5.00 2.12 21.47
N VAL A 141 -5.58 3.26 21.08
CA VAL A 141 -6.79 3.82 21.71
C VAL A 141 -7.98 3.79 20.75
N THR A 142 -7.77 4.09 19.47
CA THR A 142 -8.84 4.16 18.47
C THR A 142 -8.90 2.88 17.63
N ARG A 143 -10.11 2.47 17.28
CA ARG A 143 -10.30 1.39 16.30
C ARG A 143 -9.89 1.84 14.90
N ASP A 144 -9.49 0.89 14.09
CA ASP A 144 -9.45 1.10 12.64
C ASP A 144 -10.88 1.11 12.10
N GLU A 145 -11.41 2.30 11.82
CA GLU A 145 -12.78 2.47 11.29
C GLU A 145 -12.89 1.96 9.85
N ILE A 146 -11.78 1.85 9.14
CA ILE A 146 -11.73 1.31 7.77
C ILE A 146 -11.75 -0.22 7.82
N ASN A 147 -11.04 -0.84 8.78
CA ASN A 147 -10.95 -2.29 8.95
C ASN A 147 -11.39 -2.70 10.37
N PRO A 148 -12.66 -2.52 10.75
CA PRO A 148 -13.11 -2.69 12.13
C PRO A 148 -12.99 -4.13 12.67
N ASN A 149 -12.82 -5.11 11.77
CA ASN A 149 -12.62 -6.51 12.10
C ASN A 149 -11.14 -6.92 12.23
N SER A 150 -10.22 -5.98 11.98
CA SER A 150 -8.78 -6.19 12.03
C SER A 150 -8.19 -5.18 13.03
N PRO A 151 -8.19 -5.47 14.35
CA PRO A 151 -7.69 -4.55 15.35
C PRO A 151 -6.20 -4.30 15.17
N TRP A 152 -5.74 -3.14 15.61
CA TRP A 152 -4.33 -2.83 15.65
C TRP A 152 -3.59 -3.80 16.58
N PRO A 153 -2.40 -4.26 16.22
CA PRO A 153 -1.55 -5.02 17.13
C PRO A 153 -1.17 -4.16 18.35
N ARG A 154 -1.00 -4.80 19.48
CA ARG A 154 -0.58 -4.10 20.69
C ARG A 154 0.90 -3.75 20.62
N GLU A 155 1.28 -2.64 21.23
CA GLU A 155 2.69 -2.19 21.25
C GLU A 155 3.64 -3.27 21.81
N GLU A 156 3.20 -3.98 22.85
CA GLU A 156 3.96 -5.08 23.46
C GLU A 156 4.16 -6.27 22.51
N GLU A 157 3.13 -6.58 21.70
CA GLU A 157 3.18 -7.64 20.68
C GLU A 157 4.16 -7.25 19.57
N LEU A 158 4.10 -5.99 19.11
CA LEU A 158 5.04 -5.46 18.11
C LEU A 158 6.48 -5.46 18.62
N LYS A 159 6.71 -4.98 19.82
CA LYS A 159 8.04 -5.01 20.45
C LYS A 159 8.56 -6.45 20.57
N GLY A 160 7.71 -7.37 20.99
CA GLY A 160 8.08 -8.78 21.14
C GLY A 160 8.46 -9.46 19.83
N SER A 161 7.80 -9.10 18.72
CA SER A 161 8.09 -9.67 17.41
C SER A 161 9.23 -8.97 16.67
N LEU A 162 9.42 -7.66 16.83
CA LEU A 162 10.37 -6.86 16.04
C LEU A 162 11.73 -6.64 16.71
N LEU A 163 11.79 -6.45 18.04
CA LEU A 163 13.03 -6.16 18.76
C LEU A 163 14.19 -7.16 18.56
N PRO A 164 13.99 -8.47 18.42
CA PRO A 164 15.08 -9.40 18.12
C PRO A 164 15.78 -9.17 16.77
N HIS A 165 15.17 -8.42 15.87
CA HIS A 165 15.65 -8.17 14.51
C HIS A 165 16.33 -6.80 14.34
N GLU A 166 16.10 -5.82 15.24
CA GLU A 166 16.79 -4.53 15.23
C GLU A 166 18.25 -4.62 15.72
N LEU A 167 18.66 -5.76 16.30
CA LEU A 167 19.97 -5.97 16.88
C LEU A 167 20.96 -6.68 15.93
N LYS A 168 20.70 -6.69 14.65
CA LYS A 168 21.65 -7.16 13.61
C LYS A 168 22.06 -6.00 12.72
#